data_b5cc2dbdfac053e9c4ce9d2f2178858f
#
_entry.id   b5cc2dbdfac053e9c4ce9d2f2178858f
#
_cell.length_a   1.000
_cell.length_b   1.000
_cell.length_c   1.000
_cell.angle_alpha   90.00
_cell.angle_beta   90.00
_cell.angle_gamma   90.00
#
_symmetry.space_group_name_H-M   'P 1'
#
loop_
_entity.id
_entity.type
_entity.pdbx_description
1 polymer ?
#
loop_
_entity_poly.entity_id
_entity_poly.type
_entity_poly.pdbx_seq_one_letter_code
_entity_poly.pdbx_strand_id
1 'polypeptide(L)'
;MSMIETVNDVNNSFLSRREITCTFAGIGGKLKKLDAVDMVKKQFKLDGKIVIPISMKNQTGRPSITGTFYVYDDENLAKRQINPVIFKRLEKAKAEKEKLVAPVTEEKPAETKEAPESKPLEKKKESKHAEEKS
;
A
#
# COMPACT_ATOMS: atom_id res chain seq x y z
N MET A 1 3.58 22.62 -5.14
CA MET A 1 2.87 22.24 -3.91
C MET A 1 1.55 21.58 -4.26
N SER A 2 1.28 20.45 -3.70
CA SER A 2 -0.01 19.79 -3.87
C SER A 2 -1.00 20.42 -2.89
N MET A 3 -2.01 21.09 -3.40
CA MET A 3 -3.10 21.58 -2.57
C MET A 3 -4.10 20.46 -2.36
N ILE A 4 -4.37 20.15 -1.11
CA ILE A 4 -5.42 19.22 -0.72
C ILE A 4 -6.60 20.06 -0.27
N GLU A 5 -7.69 19.97 -0.98
CA GLU A 5 -8.95 20.60 -0.62
C GLU A 5 -9.90 19.57 -0.04
N THR A 6 -10.42 19.83 1.14
CA THR A 6 -11.42 18.97 1.76
C THR A 6 -12.78 19.33 1.17
N VAL A 7 -13.40 18.40 0.49
CA VAL A 7 -14.74 18.57 -0.08
C VAL A 7 -15.81 18.18 0.93
N ASN A 8 -15.58 17.08 1.62
CA ASN A 8 -16.54 16.57 2.60
C ASN A 8 -15.80 15.87 3.73
N ASP A 9 -16.25 16.07 4.94
CA ASP A 9 -15.72 15.45 6.14
C ASP A 9 -16.88 15.17 7.09
N VAL A 10 -17.28 13.93 7.15
CA VAL A 10 -18.45 13.49 7.93
C VAL A 10 -18.04 12.37 8.88
N ASN A 11 -18.40 12.52 10.13
CA ASN A 11 -18.25 11.47 11.11
C ASN A 11 -19.54 10.67 11.22
N ASN A 12 -19.50 9.42 10.80
CA ASN A 12 -20.63 8.50 10.84
C ASN A 12 -20.58 7.68 12.13
N SER A 13 -21.40 8.07 13.09
CA SER A 13 -21.46 7.41 14.41
C SER A 13 -22.03 5.99 14.35
N PHE A 14 -22.97 5.72 13.43
CA PHE A 14 -23.56 4.39 13.28
C PHE A 14 -22.55 3.35 12.80
N LEU A 15 -21.67 3.75 11.90
CA LEU A 15 -20.64 2.87 11.34
C LEU A 15 -19.29 3.01 12.05
N SER A 16 -19.23 3.89 13.06
CA SER A 16 -17.98 4.20 13.79
C SER A 16 -16.81 4.48 12.87
N ARG A 17 -17.04 5.30 11.85
CA ARG A 17 -16.04 5.69 10.88
C ARG A 17 -16.16 7.17 10.50
N ARG A 18 -15.07 7.77 10.13
CA ARG A 18 -15.04 9.11 9.55
C ARG A 18 -14.83 8.98 8.04
N GLU A 19 -15.66 9.68 7.29
CA GLU A 19 -15.62 9.69 5.83
C GLU A 19 -15.06 11.03 5.36
N ILE A 20 -13.93 10.97 4.67
CA ILE A 20 -13.23 12.16 4.19
C ILE A 20 -13.16 12.10 2.68
N THR A 21 -13.66 13.12 2.02
CA THR A 21 -13.50 13.29 0.57
C THR A 21 -12.61 14.50 0.31
N CYS A 22 -11.50 14.26 -0.33
CA CYS A 22 -10.51 15.29 -0.65
C CYS A 22 -10.26 15.38 -2.15
N THR A 23 -9.98 16.59 -2.61
CA THR A 23 -9.51 16.83 -3.98
C THR A 23 -8.04 17.24 -3.94
N PHE A 24 -7.24 16.51 -4.70
CA PHE A 24 -5.82 16.78 -4.87
C PHE A 24 -5.60 17.53 -6.18
N ALA A 25 -5.28 18.81 -6.09
CA ALA A 25 -5.02 19.63 -7.26
C ALA A 25 -3.55 19.54 -7.69
N GLY A 26 -3.31 19.57 -8.99
CA GLY A 26 -1.96 19.59 -9.55
C GLY A 26 -1.23 18.26 -9.66
N ILE A 27 -1.82 17.15 -9.19
CA ILE A 27 -1.19 15.83 -9.17
C ILE A 27 -1.93 14.82 -10.04
N GLY A 28 -2.75 15.29 -10.95
CA GLY A 28 -3.54 14.42 -11.83
C GLY A 28 -2.69 13.37 -12.53
N GLY A 29 -3.08 12.10 -12.41
CA GLY A 29 -2.42 10.96 -13.05
C GLY A 29 -1.12 10.45 -12.40
N LYS A 30 -0.53 11.19 -11.49
CA LYS A 30 0.74 10.79 -10.84
C LYS A 30 0.58 10.26 -9.42
N LEU A 31 -0.54 10.56 -8.78
CA LEU A 31 -0.78 10.21 -7.39
C LEU A 31 -1.10 8.73 -7.21
N LYS A 32 -0.30 8.04 -6.46
CA LYS A 32 -0.56 6.65 -6.05
C LYS A 32 -1.45 6.61 -4.82
N LYS A 33 -2.17 5.50 -4.63
CA LYS A 33 -3.10 5.32 -3.50
C LYS A 33 -2.43 5.45 -2.14
N LEU A 34 -1.23 4.92 -2.00
CA LEU A 34 -0.47 4.99 -0.75
C LEU A 34 -0.02 6.40 -0.43
N ASP A 35 0.46 7.12 -1.45
CA ASP A 35 0.89 8.50 -1.28
C ASP A 35 -0.29 9.41 -0.91
N ALA A 36 -1.47 9.14 -1.50
CA ALA A 36 -2.70 9.83 -1.12
C ALA A 36 -3.08 9.58 0.34
N VAL A 37 -2.96 8.35 0.81
CA VAL A 37 -3.20 7.99 2.22
C VAL A 37 -2.22 8.72 3.15
N ASP A 38 -0.95 8.75 2.79
CA ASP A 38 0.08 9.44 3.58
C ASP A 38 -0.16 10.95 3.66
N MET A 39 -0.60 11.55 2.54
CA MET A 39 -0.97 12.97 2.50
C MET A 39 -2.18 13.28 3.37
N VAL A 40 -3.22 12.44 3.31
CA VAL A 40 -4.43 12.59 4.14
C VAL A 40 -4.11 12.42 5.62
N LYS A 41 -3.30 11.43 5.98
CA LYS A 41 -2.84 11.25 7.37
C LYS A 41 -2.13 12.48 7.91
N LYS A 42 -1.23 13.05 7.13
CA LYS A 42 -0.50 14.27 7.50
C LYS A 42 -1.40 15.49 7.62
N GLN A 43 -2.31 15.67 6.68
CA GLN A 43 -3.23 16.82 6.64
C GLN A 43 -4.18 16.83 7.84
N PHE A 44 -4.77 15.69 8.14
CA PHE A 44 -5.77 15.54 9.20
C PHE A 44 -5.20 15.05 10.53
N LYS A 45 -3.89 14.89 10.62
CA LYS A 45 -3.20 14.39 11.84
C LYS A 45 -3.81 13.09 12.36
N LEU A 46 -4.00 12.13 11.46
CA LEU A 46 -4.62 10.84 11.75
C LEU A 46 -3.58 9.78 12.13
N ASP A 47 -2.62 10.16 12.95
CA ASP A 47 -1.60 9.25 13.42
C ASP A 47 -2.21 8.16 14.31
N GLY A 48 -1.91 6.91 14.02
CA GLY A 48 -2.47 5.77 14.73
C GLY A 48 -3.84 5.30 14.25
N LYS A 49 -4.49 6.03 13.35
CA LYS A 49 -5.78 5.60 12.76
C LYS A 49 -5.57 4.91 11.42
N ILE A 50 -6.50 4.04 11.08
CA ILE A 50 -6.47 3.28 9.84
C ILE A 50 -7.21 4.07 8.76
N VAL A 51 -6.48 4.55 7.77
CA VAL A 51 -7.03 5.28 6.63
C VAL A 51 -7.04 4.36 5.41
N ILE A 52 -8.21 4.15 4.84
CA ILE A 52 -8.41 3.26 3.70
C ILE A 52 -8.95 4.06 2.53
N PRO A 53 -8.24 4.10 1.39
CA PRO A 53 -8.73 4.74 0.18
C PRO A 53 -9.79 3.86 -0.48
N ILE A 54 -11.00 4.34 -0.54
CA ILE A 54 -12.13 3.63 -1.15
C ILE A 54 -12.15 3.84 -2.65
N SER A 55 -12.13 5.08 -3.07
CA SER A 55 -12.12 5.44 -4.48
C SER A 55 -11.21 6.60 -4.76
N MET A 56 -10.61 6.60 -5.93
CA MET A 56 -9.85 7.73 -6.46
C MET A 56 -10.28 7.93 -7.90
N LYS A 57 -10.80 9.11 -8.18
CA LYS A 57 -11.31 9.47 -9.50
C LYS A 57 -10.55 10.66 -10.07
N ASN A 58 -10.02 10.52 -11.26
CA ASN A 58 -9.45 11.62 -12.00
C ASN A 58 -10.57 12.48 -12.61
N GLN A 59 -10.43 13.77 -12.55
CA GLN A 59 -11.33 14.68 -13.22
C GLN A 59 -10.87 14.91 -14.66
N THR A 60 -11.76 14.69 -15.60
CA THR A 60 -11.46 14.89 -17.03
C THR A 60 -11.25 16.38 -17.32
N GLY A 61 -10.17 16.69 -18.03
CA GLY A 61 -9.85 18.07 -18.41
C GLY A 61 -9.18 18.92 -17.31
N ARG A 62 -8.99 18.38 -16.10
CA ARG A 62 -8.30 19.06 -15.00
C ARG A 62 -7.27 18.14 -14.36
N PRO A 63 -6.10 18.65 -13.96
CA PRO A 63 -5.10 17.85 -13.29
C PRO A 63 -5.45 17.66 -11.79
N SER A 64 -6.65 17.21 -11.52
CA SER A 64 -7.14 17.00 -10.15
C SER A 64 -7.70 15.61 -9.97
N ILE A 65 -7.52 15.05 -8.76
CA ILE A 65 -8.00 13.74 -8.37
C ILE A 65 -8.88 13.90 -7.14
N THR A 66 -10.09 13.38 -7.20
CA THR A 66 -10.96 13.30 -6.03
C THR A 66 -10.84 11.94 -5.40
N GLY A 67 -10.44 11.90 -4.14
CA GLY A 67 -10.29 10.68 -3.35
C GLY A 67 -11.28 10.62 -2.20
N THR A 68 -11.90 9.46 -2.00
CA THR A 68 -12.74 9.17 -0.82
C THR A 68 -11.99 8.21 0.08
N PHE A 69 -11.85 8.58 1.34
CA PHE A 69 -11.12 7.84 2.35
C PHE A 69 -12.02 7.56 3.55
N TYR A 70 -11.93 6.34 4.07
CA TYR A 70 -12.57 5.97 5.32
C TYR A 70 -11.53 5.81 6.41
N VAL A 71 -11.79 6.42 7.54
CA VAL A 71 -10.92 6.37 8.72
C VAL A 71 -11.60 5.57 9.80
N TYR A 72 -10.90 4.55 10.27
CA TYR A 72 -11.34 3.69 11.37
C TYR A 72 -10.35 3.75 12.53
N ASP A 73 -10.86 3.60 13.74
CA ASP A 73 -10.03 3.44 14.92
C ASP A 73 -9.64 1.96 15.10
N ASP A 74 -10.54 1.03 14.74
CA ASP A 74 -10.35 -0.41 14.86
C ASP A 74 -10.20 -1.11 13.51
N GLU A 75 -9.18 -1.95 13.40
CA GLU A 75 -8.92 -2.75 12.19
C GLU A 75 -10.02 -3.79 11.91
N ASN A 76 -10.56 -4.38 12.97
CA ASN A 76 -11.61 -5.38 12.84
C ASN A 76 -12.91 -4.81 12.24
N LEU A 77 -13.26 -3.58 12.62
CA LEU A 77 -14.40 -2.88 12.03
C LEU A 77 -14.16 -2.57 10.57
N ALA A 78 -12.97 -2.14 10.23
CA ALA A 78 -12.59 -1.87 8.84
C ALA A 78 -12.72 -3.14 7.98
N LYS A 79 -12.24 -4.27 8.46
CA LYS A 79 -12.34 -5.56 7.75
C LYS A 79 -13.77 -6.05 7.56
N ARG A 80 -14.67 -5.74 8.50
CA ARG A 80 -16.09 -6.12 8.40
C ARG A 80 -16.87 -5.23 7.45
N GLN A 81 -16.58 -3.94 7.42
CA GLN A 81 -17.36 -2.95 6.67
C GLN A 81 -16.86 -2.74 5.24
N ILE A 82 -15.60 -2.99 4.99
CA ILE A 82 -14.97 -2.74 3.70
C ILE A 82 -14.80 -4.04 2.92
N ASN A 83 -15.01 -3.95 1.62
CA ASN A 83 -14.82 -5.08 0.72
C ASN A 83 -13.36 -5.58 0.78
N PRO A 84 -13.13 -6.88 1.00
CA PRO A 84 -11.78 -7.45 1.08
C PRO A 84 -10.92 -7.23 -0.17
N VAL A 85 -11.51 -6.99 -1.31
CA VAL A 85 -10.79 -6.65 -2.55
C VAL A 85 -9.96 -5.38 -2.40
N ILE A 86 -10.45 -4.41 -1.63
CA ILE A 86 -9.74 -3.15 -1.39
C ILE A 86 -8.46 -3.41 -0.60
N PHE A 87 -8.50 -4.27 0.40
CA PHE A 87 -7.32 -4.67 1.16
C PHE A 87 -6.29 -5.38 0.28
N LYS A 88 -6.72 -6.31 -0.55
CA LYS A 88 -5.84 -7.00 -1.52
C LYS A 88 -5.15 -6.02 -2.49
N ARG A 89 -5.88 -5.00 -2.93
CA ARG A 89 -5.31 -3.95 -3.79
C ARG A 89 -4.30 -3.08 -3.06
N LEU A 90 -4.55 -2.80 -1.78
CA LEU A 90 -3.60 -2.05 -0.94
C LEU A 90 -2.33 -2.85 -0.66
N GLU A 91 -2.46 -4.14 -0.38
CA GLU A 91 -1.32 -5.04 -0.18
C GLU A 91 -0.44 -5.12 -1.44
N LYS A 92 -1.07 -5.26 -2.61
CA LYS A 92 -0.34 -5.21 -3.88
C LYS A 92 0.37 -3.87 -4.09
N ALA A 93 -0.30 -2.76 -3.80
CA ALA A 93 0.30 -1.44 -3.91
C ALA A 93 1.49 -1.25 -2.95
N LYS A 94 1.39 -1.79 -1.74
CA LYS A 94 2.50 -1.81 -0.78
C LYS A 94 3.67 -2.64 -1.30
N ALA A 95 3.38 -3.84 -1.79
CA ALA A 95 4.40 -4.72 -2.37
C ALA A 95 5.09 -4.09 -3.58
N GLU A 96 4.34 -3.40 -4.45
CA GLU A 96 4.91 -2.66 -5.57
C GLU A 96 5.79 -1.48 -5.10
N LYS A 97 5.35 -0.75 -4.07
CA LYS A 97 6.14 0.34 -3.50
C LYS A 97 7.44 -0.19 -2.89
N GLU A 98 7.40 -1.28 -2.17
CA GLU A 98 8.58 -1.94 -1.62
C GLU A 98 9.52 -2.42 -2.71
N LYS A 99 9.02 -3.03 -3.78
CA LYS A 99 9.84 -3.43 -4.93
C LYS A 99 10.50 -2.26 -5.65
N LEU A 100 9.83 -1.12 -5.75
CA LEU A 100 10.39 0.09 -6.35
C LEU A 100 11.46 0.74 -5.48
N VAL A 101 11.34 0.63 -4.17
CA VAL A 101 12.34 1.14 -3.22
C VAL A 101 13.48 0.13 -3.04
N ALA A 102 13.19 -1.17 -3.03
CA ALA A 102 14.13 -2.26 -2.86
C ALA A 102 15.28 -2.29 -3.88
N PRO A 103 15.06 -2.06 -5.19
CA PRO A 103 16.16 -2.09 -6.17
C PRO A 103 17.26 -1.05 -5.92
N VAL A 104 16.96 0.02 -5.26
CA VAL A 104 17.94 1.09 -4.99
C VAL A 104 18.81 0.76 -3.77
N THR A 105 18.26 0.08 -2.79
CA THR A 105 18.93 -0.21 -1.51
C THR A 105 19.40 -1.65 -1.36
N GLU A 106 18.89 -2.56 -2.15
CA GLU A 106 19.03 -4.00 -1.96
C GLU A 106 19.74 -4.76 -3.07
N GLU A 107 20.47 -4.12 -3.93
CA GLU A 107 21.32 -4.84 -4.91
C GLU A 107 22.25 -5.84 -4.23
N LYS A 108 22.79 -5.46 -3.10
CA LYS A 108 23.69 -6.31 -2.30
C LYS A 108 22.96 -7.47 -1.60
N PRO A 109 21.83 -7.27 -0.92
CA PRO A 109 21.13 -8.39 -0.30
C PRO A 109 20.56 -9.41 -1.29
N ALA A 110 20.16 -8.98 -2.47
CA ALA A 110 19.68 -9.89 -3.50
C ALA A 110 20.73 -10.89 -3.95
N GLU A 111 21.97 -10.47 -4.11
CA GLU A 111 23.09 -11.34 -4.45
C GLU A 111 23.40 -12.35 -3.34
N THR A 112 23.34 -11.92 -2.09
CA THR A 112 23.55 -12.81 -0.96
C THR A 112 22.45 -13.83 -0.77
N LYS A 113 21.24 -13.53 -1.17
CA LYS A 113 20.15 -14.50 -1.15
C LYS A 113 20.28 -15.59 -2.21
N GLU A 114 20.76 -15.26 -3.36
CA GLU A 114 21.00 -16.24 -4.42
C GLU A 114 22.08 -17.25 -4.04
N ALA A 115 23.17 -16.80 -3.47
CA ALA A 115 24.26 -17.64 -3.05
C ALA A 115 23.88 -18.72 -2.00
N PRO A 116 23.11 -18.43 -0.94
CA PRO A 116 22.64 -19.45 0.00
C PRO A 116 21.68 -20.46 -0.60
N GLU A 117 20.87 -20.07 -1.55
CA GLU A 117 19.91 -20.97 -2.20
C GLU A 117 20.61 -22.01 -3.08
N SER A 118 21.61 -21.61 -3.82
CA SER A 118 22.36 -22.53 -4.66
C SER A 118 23.16 -23.55 -3.87
N LYS A 119 23.74 -23.17 -2.76
CA LYS A 119 24.50 -24.05 -1.88
C LYS A 119 23.71 -25.23 -1.32
N PRO A 120 22.52 -25.07 -0.78
CA PRO A 120 21.73 -26.21 -0.31
C PRO A 120 21.36 -27.20 -1.41
N LEU A 121 21.10 -26.71 -2.61
CA LEU A 121 20.83 -27.59 -3.75
C LEU A 121 22.02 -28.42 -4.16
N GLU A 122 23.20 -27.86 -4.15
CA GLU A 122 24.45 -28.59 -4.43
C GLU A 122 24.73 -29.67 -3.39
N LYS A 123 24.53 -29.35 -2.12
CA LYS A 123 24.66 -30.32 -1.05
C LYS A 123 23.70 -31.49 -1.16
N LYS A 124 22.47 -31.24 -1.57
CA LYS A 124 21.51 -32.30 -1.83
C LYS A 124 21.92 -33.21 -2.96
N LYS A 125 22.48 -32.65 -4.02
CA LYS A 125 22.99 -33.42 -5.14
C LYS A 125 24.16 -34.28 -4.72
N GLU A 126 25.09 -33.74 -3.96
CA GLU A 126 26.20 -34.46 -3.43
C GLU A 126 25.79 -35.62 -2.54
N SER A 127 24.85 -35.40 -1.65
CA SER A 127 24.38 -36.46 -0.78
C SER A 127 23.69 -37.60 -1.52
N LYS A 128 22.89 -37.27 -2.54
CA LYS A 128 22.27 -38.29 -3.39
C LYS A 128 23.33 -39.10 -4.17
N HIS A 129 24.33 -38.42 -4.64
CA HIS A 129 25.41 -39.08 -5.41
C HIS A 129 26.23 -39.98 -4.51
N ALA A 130 26.49 -39.61 -3.27
CA ALA A 130 27.15 -40.47 -2.29
C ALA A 130 26.32 -41.72 -1.96
N GLU A 131 25.01 -41.62 -1.87
CA GLU A 131 24.12 -42.75 -1.67
C GLU A 131 24.13 -43.73 -2.83
N GLU A 132 24.19 -43.25 -4.04
CA GLU A 132 24.27 -44.11 -5.22
C GLU A 132 25.56 -44.92 -5.28
N LYS A 133 26.65 -44.38 -4.79
CA LYS A 133 27.91 -45.07 -4.76
C LYS A 133 28.03 -46.13 -3.69
N SER A 134 27.30 -45.98 -2.64
CA SER A 134 27.27 -46.92 -1.53
C SER A 134 26.27 -48.06 -1.74
#